data_e57211aaad3a500362960d2f86b49f50
#
_entry.id   e57211aaad3a500362960d2f86b49f50
#
_cell.length_a   1.000
_cell.length_b   1.000
_cell.length_c   1.000
_cell.angle_alpha   90.00
_cell.angle_beta   90.00
_cell.angle_gamma   90.00
#
_symmetry.space_group_name_H-M   'P 1'
#
loop_
_entity.id
_entity.type
_entity.pdbx_description
1 polymer ?
#
loop_
_entity_poly.entity_id
_entity_poly.type
_entity_poly.pdbx_seq_one_letter_code
_entity_poly.pdbx_strand_id
1 'polypeptide(L)'
;MTIPTHHFNLHDGAHGGAKPLILVVDDSNVARTIIRITFQNDFEVHEASDGTQAIEMLRRGEYSYSAIMLDLVMRDVDGWAVLKFLRESGIIKTVPVVVETASAIELETVTELYECGAWGVIGKPFDGKMLLALVKAVCKRANAAAAAIASTGGELNAVLEGTAAAVFAVDAATGKIVRANGRFNALVGYSRTVGFTLADVVGQNAELFNGIVRNTVDSGSGGPILVDSLKPNHVDVLFCELMKGSGSHHDLVVGTLMDITAMANRLRELEAAVAAGRRA
;
A
#
# COMPACT_ATOMS: atom_id res chain seq x y z
N MET A 1 -0.29 26.42 0.99
CA MET A 1 1.09 26.05 1.30
C MET A 1 1.42 24.87 0.42
N THR A 2 2.24 25.07 -0.60
CA THR A 2 2.52 24.04 -1.64
C THR A 2 3.63 23.14 -1.11
N ILE A 3 3.30 21.87 -0.88
CA ILE A 3 4.28 20.85 -0.48
C ILE A 3 5.12 20.53 -1.72
N PRO A 4 6.45 20.61 -1.68
CA PRO A 4 7.28 20.28 -2.84
C PRO A 4 7.21 18.78 -3.12
N THR A 5 6.76 18.42 -4.32
CA THR A 5 6.79 17.05 -4.84
C THR A 5 8.23 16.74 -5.28
N HIS A 6 9.00 16.11 -4.42
CA HIS A 6 10.29 15.55 -4.82
C HIS A 6 10.11 14.11 -5.29
N HIS A 7 10.36 13.89 -6.58
CA HIS A 7 10.46 12.57 -7.18
C HIS A 7 11.69 11.85 -6.64
N PHE A 8 11.49 10.72 -5.98
CA PHE A 8 12.59 9.88 -5.50
C PHE A 8 12.79 8.68 -6.44
N ASN A 9 13.96 8.59 -7.07
CA ASN A 9 14.36 7.46 -7.91
C ASN A 9 14.95 6.34 -7.04
N LEU A 10 14.24 5.24 -6.93
CA LEU A 10 14.78 3.95 -6.46
C LEU A 10 15.46 3.20 -7.62
N HIS A 11 16.32 3.87 -8.39
CA HIS A 11 17.11 3.22 -9.43
C HIS A 11 18.57 3.08 -9.01
N ASP A 12 19.02 1.83 -9.05
CA ASP A 12 20.38 1.34 -9.13
C ASP A 12 21.37 1.70 -8.01
N GLY A 13 21.79 0.66 -7.28
CA GLY A 13 22.90 0.66 -6.35
C GLY A 13 24.28 0.95 -6.97
N ALA A 14 24.42 1.99 -7.80
CA ALA A 14 25.68 2.32 -8.45
C ALA A 14 26.05 3.82 -8.53
N HIS A 15 25.21 4.76 -8.06
CA HIS A 15 25.61 6.17 -8.01
C HIS A 15 25.09 6.83 -6.73
N GLY A 16 25.96 7.55 -6.01
CA GLY A 16 25.82 8.13 -4.69
C GLY A 16 24.66 9.13 -4.48
N GLY A 17 23.43 8.70 -4.65
CA GLY A 17 22.21 9.41 -4.27
C GLY A 17 21.90 9.19 -2.78
N ALA A 18 21.34 10.20 -2.09
CA ALA A 18 20.90 10.08 -0.72
C ALA A 18 19.84 8.97 -0.58
N LYS A 19 19.90 8.20 0.50
CA LYS A 19 18.92 7.16 0.80
C LYS A 19 17.54 7.79 1.00
N PRO A 20 16.45 7.08 0.59
CA PRO A 20 15.10 7.51 0.92
C PRO A 20 14.91 7.57 2.44
N LEU A 21 14.23 8.61 2.90
CA LEU A 21 14.00 8.87 4.32
C LEU A 21 12.66 8.27 4.74
N ILE A 22 12.64 7.53 5.85
CA ILE A 22 11.42 7.03 6.49
C ILE A 22 11.29 7.57 7.91
N LEU A 23 10.03 7.74 8.36
CA LEU A 23 9.72 8.05 9.75
C LEU A 23 9.23 6.78 10.45
N VAL A 24 9.83 6.44 11.58
CA VAL A 24 9.44 5.33 12.45
C VAL A 24 8.85 5.90 13.72
N VAL A 25 7.60 5.57 14.01
CA VAL A 25 6.84 6.05 15.16
C VAL A 25 6.46 4.85 16.03
N ASP A 26 7.13 4.68 17.14
CA ASP A 26 6.95 3.55 18.07
C ASP A 26 7.47 3.98 19.46
N ASP A 27 6.77 3.72 20.54
CA ASP A 27 7.22 4.12 21.88
C ASP A 27 8.31 3.19 22.46
N SER A 28 8.50 2.01 21.86
CA SER A 28 9.55 1.07 22.20
C SER A 28 10.89 1.42 21.55
N ASN A 29 11.83 1.86 22.37
CA ASN A 29 13.21 2.10 21.88
C ASN A 29 13.86 0.85 21.26
N VAL A 30 13.50 -0.34 21.73
CA VAL A 30 13.99 -1.62 21.20
C VAL A 30 13.45 -1.84 19.79
N ALA A 31 12.15 -1.61 19.56
CA ALA A 31 11.53 -1.75 18.25
C ALA A 31 12.16 -0.77 17.25
N ARG A 32 12.25 0.52 17.59
CA ARG A 32 12.90 1.52 16.74
C ARG A 32 14.35 1.15 16.39
N THR A 33 15.12 0.66 17.38
CA THR A 33 16.50 0.22 17.14
C THR A 33 16.58 -0.94 16.17
N ILE A 34 15.71 -1.96 16.30
CA ILE A 34 15.65 -3.10 15.39
C ILE A 34 15.32 -2.64 13.98
N ILE A 35 14.32 -1.79 13.83
CA ILE A 35 13.93 -1.25 12.53
C ILE A 35 15.07 -0.45 11.91
N ARG A 36 15.68 0.45 12.65
CA ARG A 36 16.81 1.26 12.19
C ARG A 36 17.99 0.40 11.71
N ILE A 37 18.37 -0.64 12.47
CA ILE A 37 19.44 -1.57 12.08
C ILE A 37 19.04 -2.35 10.82
N THR A 38 17.80 -2.82 10.73
CA THR A 38 17.29 -3.58 9.58
C THR A 38 17.29 -2.72 8.32
N PHE A 39 16.97 -1.45 8.43
CA PHE A 39 16.76 -0.55 7.30
C PHE A 39 17.99 0.26 6.89
N GLN A 40 19.03 0.29 7.72
CA GLN A 40 20.21 1.17 7.58
C GLN A 40 20.91 1.11 6.22
N ASN A 41 20.82 -0.01 5.50
CA ASN A 41 21.43 -0.15 4.18
C ASN A 41 20.60 0.47 3.05
N ASP A 42 19.29 0.54 3.22
CA ASP A 42 18.32 0.91 2.18
C ASP A 42 17.68 2.27 2.41
N PHE A 43 17.55 2.69 3.68
CA PHE A 43 16.82 3.89 4.08
C PHE A 43 17.63 4.71 5.10
N GLU A 44 17.38 6.01 5.12
CA GLU A 44 17.63 6.87 6.26
C GLU A 44 16.41 6.81 7.19
N VAL A 45 16.63 6.77 8.51
CA VAL A 45 15.54 6.57 9.48
C VAL A 45 15.50 7.73 10.44
N HIS A 46 14.38 8.45 10.46
CA HIS A 46 14.01 9.35 11.55
C HIS A 46 13.09 8.61 12.53
N GLU A 47 13.27 8.88 13.80
CA GLU A 47 12.54 8.23 14.88
C GLU A 47 11.68 9.23 15.63
N ALA A 48 10.44 8.83 15.96
CA ALA A 48 9.56 9.49 16.92
C ALA A 48 9.20 8.50 18.02
N SER A 49 9.32 8.90 19.28
CA SER A 49 9.08 8.05 20.44
C SER A 49 7.62 8.04 20.91
N ASP A 50 6.79 8.90 20.32
CA ASP A 50 5.37 9.03 20.62
C ASP A 50 4.65 9.77 19.49
N GLY A 51 3.32 9.74 19.53
CA GLY A 51 2.50 10.36 18.50
C GLY A 51 2.60 11.88 18.48
N THR A 52 2.87 12.54 19.61
CA THR A 52 3.02 14.00 19.68
C THR A 52 4.24 14.44 18.90
N GLN A 53 5.37 13.77 19.13
CA GLN A 53 6.63 14.03 18.42
C GLN A 53 6.46 13.78 16.91
N ALA A 54 5.79 12.68 16.54
CA ALA A 54 5.52 12.36 15.15
C ALA A 54 4.70 13.46 14.45
N ILE A 55 3.59 13.89 15.06
CA ILE A 55 2.74 14.95 14.53
C ILE A 55 3.50 16.27 14.42
N GLU A 56 4.35 16.60 15.39
CA GLU A 56 5.16 17.81 15.34
C GLU A 56 6.17 17.78 14.18
N MET A 57 6.90 16.67 14.00
CA MET A 57 7.83 16.47 12.89
C MET A 57 7.13 16.59 11.52
N LEU A 58 5.97 15.96 11.38
CA LEU A 58 5.17 16.01 10.15
C LEU A 58 4.61 17.40 9.87
N ARG A 59 4.18 18.12 10.92
CA ARG A 59 3.62 19.47 10.81
C ARG A 59 4.66 20.52 10.40
N ARG A 60 5.91 20.36 10.82
CA ARG A 60 7.02 21.25 10.42
C ARG A 60 7.28 21.17 8.92
N GLY A 61 7.04 20.01 8.29
CA GLY A 61 7.20 19.83 6.84
C GLY A 61 8.64 19.99 6.35
N GLU A 62 9.62 19.86 7.25
CA GLU A 62 11.05 20.04 6.94
C GLU A 62 11.63 18.88 6.12
N TYR A 63 10.97 17.72 6.18
CA TYR A 63 11.42 16.49 5.56
C TYR A 63 10.37 15.86 4.65
N SER A 64 10.82 15.30 3.53
CA SER A 64 9.99 14.48 2.64
C SER A 64 10.18 13.02 2.97
N TYR A 65 9.23 12.42 3.65
CA TYR A 65 9.27 11.00 3.96
C TYR A 65 8.79 10.14 2.80
N SER A 66 9.52 9.06 2.51
CA SER A 66 9.17 8.06 1.51
C SER A 66 8.19 7.01 2.05
N ALA A 67 8.16 6.83 3.37
CA ALA A 67 7.16 6.03 4.08
C ALA A 67 7.13 6.44 5.56
N ILE A 68 6.02 6.12 6.23
CA ILE A 68 5.85 6.22 7.68
C ILE A 68 5.52 4.83 8.21
N MET A 69 6.29 4.37 9.20
CA MET A 69 5.98 3.20 9.99
C MET A 69 5.35 3.66 11.29
N LEU A 70 4.21 3.11 11.64
CA LEU A 70 3.39 3.62 12.74
C LEU A 70 2.91 2.48 13.65
N ASP A 71 3.37 2.46 14.88
CA ASP A 71 2.77 1.63 15.92
C ASP A 71 1.40 2.20 16.34
N LEU A 72 0.40 1.34 16.43
CA LEU A 72 -0.92 1.75 16.92
C LEU A 72 -0.97 1.94 18.42
N VAL A 73 -0.25 1.10 19.16
CA VAL A 73 -0.35 1.04 20.62
C VAL A 73 0.84 1.75 21.24
N MET A 74 0.67 3.03 21.48
CA MET A 74 1.68 3.86 22.16
C MET A 74 1.05 4.55 23.35
N ARG A 75 1.89 5.00 24.29
CA ARG A 75 1.48 5.81 25.44
C ARG A 75 1.14 7.24 24.95
N ASP A 76 0.30 7.92 25.71
CA ASP A 76 -0.12 9.31 25.52
C ASP A 76 -0.91 9.54 24.23
N VAL A 77 -0.26 9.87 23.12
CA VAL A 77 -0.89 10.02 21.80
C VAL A 77 -0.64 8.73 21.01
N ASP A 78 -1.69 7.96 20.83
CA ASP A 78 -1.65 6.67 20.15
C ASP A 78 -1.53 6.79 18.61
N GLY A 79 -1.31 5.66 17.95
CA GLY A 79 -1.18 5.61 16.49
C GLY A 79 -2.45 6.01 15.74
N TRP A 80 -3.63 5.81 16.32
CA TRP A 80 -4.89 6.23 15.72
C TRP A 80 -4.99 7.75 15.61
N ALA A 81 -4.50 8.48 16.63
CA ALA A 81 -4.45 9.94 16.59
C ALA A 81 -3.49 10.44 15.52
N VAL A 82 -2.33 9.76 15.35
CA VAL A 82 -1.37 10.07 14.27
C VAL A 82 -2.00 9.77 12.90
N LEU A 83 -2.66 8.63 12.73
CA LEU A 83 -3.33 8.24 11.49
C LEU A 83 -4.43 9.23 11.10
N LYS A 84 -5.21 9.66 12.09
CA LYS A 84 -6.22 10.73 11.91
C LYS A 84 -5.57 12.03 11.42
N PHE A 85 -4.48 12.47 12.05
CA PHE A 85 -3.74 13.66 11.62
C PHE A 85 -3.23 13.53 10.18
N LEU A 86 -2.65 12.37 9.82
CA LEU A 86 -2.15 12.11 8.47
C LEU A 86 -3.26 12.18 7.41
N ARG A 87 -4.46 11.70 7.77
CA ARG A 87 -5.65 11.76 6.92
C ARG A 87 -6.17 13.20 6.77
N GLU A 88 -6.33 13.94 7.87
CA GLU A 88 -6.84 15.31 7.87
C GLU A 88 -5.89 16.29 7.17
N SER A 89 -4.57 16.10 7.32
CA SER A 89 -3.55 16.88 6.62
C SER A 89 -3.37 16.51 5.15
N GLY A 90 -3.93 15.38 4.71
CA GLY A 90 -3.77 14.86 3.35
C GLY A 90 -2.43 14.19 3.10
N ILE A 91 -1.52 14.11 4.06
CA ILE A 91 -0.20 13.47 3.93
C ILE A 91 -0.34 12.00 3.54
N ILE A 92 -1.32 11.29 4.09
CA ILE A 92 -1.57 9.88 3.83
C ILE A 92 -1.84 9.56 2.35
N LYS A 93 -2.22 10.56 1.55
CA LYS A 93 -2.47 10.41 0.11
C LYS A 93 -1.18 10.32 -0.72
N THR A 94 -0.08 10.85 -0.17
CA THR A 94 1.20 10.97 -0.89
C THR A 94 2.33 10.19 -0.23
N VAL A 95 2.23 9.96 1.08
CA VAL A 95 3.24 9.23 1.85
C VAL A 95 2.61 7.92 2.33
N PRO A 96 3.12 6.76 1.89
CA PRO A 96 2.61 5.46 2.34
C PRO A 96 2.82 5.27 3.83
N VAL A 97 1.77 4.81 4.52
CA VAL A 97 1.78 4.50 5.95
C VAL A 97 1.67 2.99 6.12
N VAL A 98 2.67 2.38 6.76
CA VAL A 98 2.66 0.98 7.18
C VAL A 98 2.39 0.95 8.68
N VAL A 99 1.29 0.32 9.07
CA VAL A 99 0.87 0.23 10.45
C VAL A 99 1.38 -1.04 11.08
N GLU A 100 2.00 -0.91 12.25
CA GLU A 100 2.42 -2.02 13.10
C GLU A 100 1.43 -2.21 14.23
N THR A 101 1.14 -3.44 14.59
CA THR A 101 0.11 -3.72 15.56
C THR A 101 0.32 -5.04 16.29
N ALA A 102 -0.32 -5.23 17.46
CA ALA A 102 -0.22 -6.46 18.23
C ALA A 102 -0.79 -7.66 17.45
N SER A 103 -0.25 -8.86 17.66
CA SER A 103 -0.50 -10.08 16.88
C SER A 103 -1.94 -10.58 16.79
N ALA A 104 -2.85 -10.10 17.62
CA ALA A 104 -4.24 -10.50 17.61
C ALA A 104 -5.12 -9.37 17.12
N ILE A 105 -5.06 -9.07 15.81
CA ILE A 105 -5.95 -8.08 15.24
C ILE A 105 -7.17 -8.78 14.68
N GLU A 106 -8.32 -8.27 15.07
CA GLU A 106 -9.58 -8.62 14.46
C GLU A 106 -9.63 -8.07 13.02
N LEU A 107 -10.28 -8.80 12.13
CA LEU A 107 -10.40 -8.41 10.72
C LEU A 107 -11.02 -7.03 10.56
N GLU A 108 -11.95 -6.69 11.46
CA GLU A 108 -12.59 -5.38 11.54
C GLU A 108 -11.58 -4.25 11.70
N THR A 109 -10.64 -4.40 12.62
CA THR A 109 -9.57 -3.40 12.86
C THR A 109 -8.66 -3.25 11.63
N VAL A 110 -8.31 -4.35 10.98
CA VAL A 110 -7.50 -4.32 9.75
C VAL A 110 -8.26 -3.56 8.65
N THR A 111 -9.55 -3.82 8.51
CA THR A 111 -10.40 -3.12 7.53
C THR A 111 -10.46 -1.63 7.84
N GLU A 112 -10.69 -1.25 9.11
CA GLU A 112 -10.71 0.15 9.55
C GLU A 112 -9.40 0.88 9.26
N LEU A 113 -8.24 0.23 9.50
CA LEU A 113 -6.94 0.81 9.20
C LEU A 113 -6.78 1.15 7.72
N TYR A 114 -7.22 0.24 6.86
CA TYR A 114 -7.18 0.48 5.42
C TYR A 114 -8.18 1.56 4.98
N GLU A 115 -9.37 1.60 5.56
CA GLU A 115 -10.34 2.68 5.32
C GLU A 115 -9.82 4.04 5.79
N CYS A 116 -8.98 4.05 6.83
CA CYS A 116 -8.25 5.22 7.28
C CYS A 116 -7.10 5.62 6.33
N GLY A 117 -6.74 4.78 5.36
CA GLY A 117 -5.73 5.06 4.34
C GLY A 117 -4.36 4.44 4.62
N ALA A 118 -4.24 3.46 5.52
CA ALA A 118 -3.01 2.68 5.67
C ALA A 118 -2.67 1.96 4.35
N TRP A 119 -1.38 1.91 4.00
CA TRP A 119 -0.87 1.24 2.80
C TRP A 119 -0.41 -0.19 3.06
N GLY A 120 -0.24 -0.53 4.32
CA GLY A 120 0.10 -1.87 4.77
C GLY A 120 -0.13 -2.00 6.26
N VAL A 121 -0.40 -3.21 6.70
CA VAL A 121 -0.54 -3.57 8.11
C VAL A 121 0.33 -4.79 8.40
N ILE A 122 1.08 -4.76 9.49
CA ILE A 122 1.92 -5.88 9.92
C ILE A 122 1.73 -6.17 11.41
N GLY A 123 1.54 -7.44 11.76
CA GLY A 123 1.43 -7.89 13.14
C GLY A 123 2.78 -8.05 13.83
N LYS A 124 2.91 -7.58 15.07
CA LYS A 124 4.05 -7.85 15.96
C LYS A 124 3.88 -9.21 16.65
N PRO A 125 4.93 -10.04 16.82
CA PRO A 125 6.30 -9.83 16.35
C PRO A 125 6.44 -10.12 14.84
N PHE A 126 7.22 -9.31 14.15
CA PHE A 126 7.50 -9.46 12.72
C PHE A 126 8.97 -9.81 12.45
N ASP A 127 9.22 -10.46 11.33
CA ASP A 127 10.56 -10.63 10.79
C ASP A 127 11.03 -9.32 10.13
N GLY A 128 12.21 -8.83 10.49
CA GLY A 128 12.73 -7.57 9.96
C GLY A 128 12.92 -7.57 8.44
N LYS A 129 13.24 -8.74 7.82
CA LYS A 129 13.36 -8.83 6.36
C LYS A 129 12.00 -8.74 5.69
N MET A 130 10.97 -9.34 6.29
CA MET A 130 9.59 -9.24 5.81
C MET A 130 9.10 -7.80 5.89
N LEU A 131 9.36 -7.11 7.00
CA LEU A 131 9.02 -5.71 7.18
C LEU A 131 9.72 -4.83 6.15
N LEU A 132 11.02 -5.01 5.94
CA LEU A 132 11.79 -4.30 4.92
C LEU A 132 11.23 -4.54 3.51
N ALA A 133 10.86 -5.77 3.18
CA ALA A 133 10.26 -6.10 1.90
C ALA A 133 8.90 -5.40 1.71
N LEU A 134 8.07 -5.36 2.75
CA LEU A 134 6.79 -4.65 2.73
C LEU A 134 6.99 -3.15 2.51
N VAL A 135 7.88 -2.51 3.27
CA VAL A 135 8.15 -1.07 3.12
C VAL A 135 8.71 -0.74 1.74
N LYS A 136 9.64 -1.54 1.22
CA LYS A 136 10.13 -1.40 -0.17
C LYS A 136 9.00 -1.53 -1.20
N ALA A 137 8.10 -2.47 -1.01
CA ALA A 137 6.97 -2.67 -1.91
C ALA A 137 6.01 -1.48 -1.92
N VAL A 138 5.64 -0.94 -0.75
CA VAL A 138 4.74 0.22 -0.67
C VAL A 138 5.41 1.49 -1.20
N CYS A 139 6.71 1.73 -0.93
CA CYS A 139 7.47 2.85 -1.50
C CYS A 139 7.53 2.75 -3.03
N LYS A 140 7.84 1.57 -3.57
CA LYS A 140 7.88 1.35 -5.02
C LYS A 140 6.52 1.61 -5.66
N ARG A 141 5.43 1.21 -5.00
CA ARG A 141 4.05 1.43 -5.44
C ARG A 141 3.70 2.92 -5.43
N ALA A 142 4.05 3.65 -4.37
CA ALA A 142 3.82 5.09 -4.27
C ALA A 142 4.54 5.85 -5.39
N ASN A 143 5.81 5.50 -5.66
CA ASN A 143 6.58 6.10 -6.74
C ASN A 143 6.00 5.79 -8.12
N ALA A 144 5.53 4.57 -8.35
CA ALA A 144 4.88 4.18 -9.60
C ALA A 144 3.57 4.96 -9.82
N ALA A 145 2.77 5.13 -8.77
CA ALA A 145 1.55 5.93 -8.83
C ALA A 145 1.85 7.42 -9.10
N ALA A 146 2.86 8.00 -8.45
CA ALA A 146 3.30 9.37 -8.69
C ALA A 146 3.83 9.58 -10.12
N ALA A 147 4.62 8.63 -10.63
CA ALA A 147 5.12 8.65 -12.01
C ALA A 147 3.99 8.50 -13.04
N ALA A 148 2.99 7.66 -12.76
CA ALA A 148 1.81 7.49 -13.61
C ALA A 148 0.98 8.78 -13.72
N ILE A 149 0.92 9.57 -12.66
CA ILE A 149 0.24 10.88 -12.63
C ILE A 149 1.05 11.93 -13.43
N ALA A 150 2.39 11.84 -13.38
CA ALA A 150 3.28 12.84 -13.99
C ALA A 150 3.51 12.65 -15.52
N SER A 151 3.26 11.45 -16.06
CA SER A 151 3.59 11.14 -17.45
C SER A 151 2.38 11.16 -18.38
N THR A 152 2.44 12.04 -19.39
CA THR A 152 1.47 12.08 -20.51
C THR A 152 1.96 11.17 -21.64
N GLY A 153 1.34 10.03 -21.88
CA GLY A 153 1.43 9.28 -23.14
C GLY A 153 2.35 8.04 -23.16
N GLY A 154 3.45 8.07 -23.89
CA GLY A 154 4.26 6.87 -24.20
C GLY A 154 5.13 6.32 -23.06
N GLU A 155 5.58 7.18 -22.16
CA GLU A 155 6.40 6.80 -21.01
C GLU A 155 5.61 6.02 -19.95
N LEU A 156 4.28 6.25 -19.86
CA LEU A 156 3.39 5.56 -18.94
C LEU A 156 3.40 4.04 -19.14
N ASN A 157 3.46 3.57 -20.38
CA ASN A 157 3.50 2.13 -20.66
C ASN A 157 4.78 1.48 -20.13
N ALA A 158 5.93 2.13 -20.32
CA ALA A 158 7.22 1.61 -19.83
C ALA A 158 7.24 1.56 -18.30
N VAL A 159 6.70 2.57 -17.64
CA VAL A 159 6.56 2.61 -16.16
C VAL A 159 5.62 1.51 -15.67
N LEU A 160 4.46 1.35 -16.31
CA LEU A 160 3.49 0.31 -15.92
C LEU A 160 4.07 -1.10 -16.08
N GLU A 161 4.76 -1.38 -17.17
CA GLU A 161 5.41 -2.70 -17.41
C GLU A 161 6.60 -2.94 -16.46
N GLY A 162 7.29 -1.88 -16.03
CA GLY A 162 8.40 -1.96 -15.08
C GLY A 162 7.98 -2.17 -13.62
N THR A 163 6.70 -2.02 -13.28
CA THR A 163 6.25 -2.19 -11.88
C THR A 163 6.20 -3.66 -11.47
N ALA A 164 6.54 -3.93 -10.20
CA ALA A 164 6.39 -5.28 -9.61
C ALA A 164 4.92 -5.64 -9.28
N ALA A 165 4.03 -4.65 -9.24
CA ALA A 165 2.60 -4.84 -9.00
C ALA A 165 1.84 -5.12 -10.30
N ALA A 166 0.74 -5.84 -10.21
CA ALA A 166 -0.24 -5.94 -11.27
C ALA A 166 -1.06 -4.65 -11.29
N VAL A 167 -0.94 -3.86 -12.36
CA VAL A 167 -1.58 -2.54 -12.49
C VAL A 167 -2.54 -2.53 -13.66
N PHE A 168 -3.71 -1.93 -13.45
CA PHE A 168 -4.72 -1.73 -14.50
C PHE A 168 -5.40 -0.37 -14.34
N ALA A 169 -5.98 0.13 -15.41
CA ALA A 169 -6.82 1.32 -15.38
C ALA A 169 -8.15 1.03 -16.09
N VAL A 170 -9.24 1.48 -15.47
CA VAL A 170 -10.61 1.30 -15.91
C VAL A 170 -11.22 2.66 -16.20
N ASP A 171 -11.93 2.77 -17.31
CA ASP A 171 -12.85 3.87 -17.56
C ASP A 171 -14.07 3.70 -16.66
N ALA A 172 -14.30 4.64 -15.76
CA ALA A 172 -15.33 4.52 -14.74
C ALA A 172 -16.76 4.52 -15.29
N ALA A 173 -16.99 5.14 -16.44
CA ALA A 173 -18.30 5.22 -17.07
C ALA A 173 -18.68 3.92 -17.75
N THR A 174 -17.70 3.26 -18.38
CA THR A 174 -17.95 2.04 -19.18
C THR A 174 -17.55 0.75 -18.47
N GLY A 175 -16.80 0.83 -17.37
CA GLY A 175 -16.20 -0.32 -16.70
C GLY A 175 -15.12 -1.03 -17.52
N LYS A 176 -14.71 -0.48 -18.66
CA LYS A 176 -13.72 -1.12 -19.54
C LYS A 176 -12.30 -0.86 -19.11
N ILE A 177 -11.48 -1.88 -19.16
CA ILE A 177 -10.04 -1.80 -18.93
C ILE A 177 -9.43 -1.06 -20.15
N VAL A 178 -8.90 0.12 -19.88
CA VAL A 178 -8.24 0.95 -20.90
C VAL A 178 -6.73 0.76 -20.91
N ARG A 179 -6.16 0.29 -19.79
CA ARG A 179 -4.75 -0.08 -19.66
C ARG A 179 -4.57 -1.22 -18.67
N ALA A 180 -3.57 -2.05 -18.91
CA ALA A 180 -3.16 -3.10 -17.99
C ALA A 180 -1.71 -3.49 -18.31
N ASN A 181 -0.90 -3.76 -17.27
CA ASN A 181 0.45 -4.29 -17.49
C ASN A 181 0.44 -5.83 -17.61
N GLY A 182 1.56 -6.38 -18.06
CA GLY A 182 1.71 -7.82 -18.25
C GLY A 182 1.48 -8.64 -16.98
N ARG A 183 1.79 -8.07 -15.81
CA ARG A 183 1.55 -8.73 -14.52
C ARG A 183 0.07 -8.84 -14.18
N PHE A 184 -0.71 -7.80 -14.45
CA PHE A 184 -2.17 -7.88 -14.29
C PHE A 184 -2.75 -8.95 -15.21
N ASN A 185 -2.36 -8.94 -16.49
CA ASN A 185 -2.82 -9.94 -17.45
C ASN A 185 -2.48 -11.37 -17.01
N ALA A 186 -1.25 -11.60 -16.55
CA ALA A 186 -0.81 -12.90 -16.03
C ALA A 186 -1.58 -13.32 -14.78
N LEU A 187 -1.81 -12.38 -13.85
CA LEU A 187 -2.51 -12.64 -12.59
C LEU A 187 -3.95 -13.08 -12.82
N VAL A 188 -4.67 -12.41 -13.72
CA VAL A 188 -6.06 -12.75 -14.05
C VAL A 188 -6.19 -13.87 -15.11
N GLY A 189 -5.06 -14.35 -15.65
CA GLY A 189 -5.03 -15.51 -16.57
C GLY A 189 -5.33 -15.19 -18.03
N TYR A 190 -5.17 -13.95 -18.44
CA TYR A 190 -5.36 -13.51 -19.82
C TYR A 190 -4.05 -13.09 -20.47
N SER A 191 -3.94 -13.22 -21.79
CA SER A 191 -2.81 -12.67 -22.55
C SER A 191 -2.93 -11.14 -22.74
N ARG A 192 -4.17 -10.63 -22.79
CA ARG A 192 -4.50 -9.21 -22.92
C ARG A 192 -5.91 -8.97 -22.36
N THR A 193 -6.05 -7.89 -21.58
CA THR A 193 -7.33 -7.51 -20.94
C THR A 193 -7.90 -6.18 -21.42
N VAL A 194 -7.10 -5.35 -22.12
CA VAL A 194 -7.54 -4.05 -22.62
C VAL A 194 -8.73 -4.22 -23.56
N GLY A 195 -9.81 -3.50 -23.29
CA GLY A 195 -11.09 -3.58 -24.02
C GLY A 195 -12.15 -4.46 -23.36
N PHE A 196 -11.77 -5.40 -22.48
CA PHE A 196 -12.72 -6.15 -21.66
C PHE A 196 -13.28 -5.26 -20.54
N THR A 197 -14.47 -5.58 -20.04
CA THR A 197 -14.90 -4.97 -18.78
C THR A 197 -14.13 -5.60 -17.61
N LEU A 198 -13.96 -4.84 -16.54
CA LEU A 198 -13.33 -5.40 -15.35
C LEU A 198 -14.13 -6.59 -14.82
N ALA A 199 -15.46 -6.53 -14.92
CA ALA A 199 -16.37 -7.60 -14.54
C ALA A 199 -16.09 -8.92 -15.30
N ASP A 200 -15.83 -8.84 -16.61
CA ASP A 200 -15.51 -10.03 -17.42
C ASP A 200 -14.21 -10.71 -16.96
N VAL A 201 -13.29 -9.92 -16.44
CA VAL A 201 -11.96 -10.40 -16.05
C VAL A 201 -11.91 -10.94 -14.63
N VAL A 202 -12.65 -10.32 -13.69
CA VAL A 202 -12.65 -10.70 -12.27
C VAL A 202 -13.75 -11.71 -11.90
N GLY A 203 -14.63 -12.03 -12.85
CA GLY A 203 -15.64 -13.09 -12.73
C GLY A 203 -16.55 -12.94 -11.51
N GLN A 204 -16.50 -13.89 -10.59
CA GLN A 204 -17.38 -13.92 -9.40
C GLN A 204 -17.23 -12.68 -8.49
N ASN A 205 -16.15 -11.93 -8.60
CA ASN A 205 -15.92 -10.71 -7.84
C ASN A 205 -16.41 -9.44 -8.58
N ALA A 206 -17.14 -9.60 -9.69
CA ALA A 206 -17.57 -8.49 -10.55
C ALA A 206 -18.39 -7.43 -9.79
N GLU A 207 -19.34 -7.84 -8.95
CA GLU A 207 -20.18 -6.91 -8.19
C GLU A 207 -19.36 -6.11 -7.18
N LEU A 208 -18.45 -6.78 -6.47
CA LEU A 208 -17.53 -6.16 -5.53
C LEU A 208 -16.68 -5.09 -6.23
N PHE A 209 -16.00 -5.46 -7.31
CA PHE A 209 -15.15 -4.53 -8.05
C PHE A 209 -15.92 -3.36 -8.66
N ASN A 210 -17.10 -3.59 -9.21
CA ASN A 210 -17.95 -2.53 -9.74
C ASN A 210 -18.41 -1.55 -8.65
N GLY A 211 -18.76 -2.06 -7.47
CA GLY A 211 -19.11 -1.25 -6.32
C GLY A 211 -17.95 -0.34 -5.90
N ILE A 212 -16.75 -0.90 -5.85
CA ILE A 212 -15.55 -0.16 -5.46
C ILE A 212 -15.16 0.86 -6.50
N VAL A 213 -15.21 0.53 -7.79
CA VAL A 213 -14.94 1.50 -8.87
C VAL A 213 -15.87 2.72 -8.73
N ARG A 214 -17.16 2.51 -8.48
CA ARG A 214 -18.12 3.61 -8.25
C ARG A 214 -17.75 4.43 -7.02
N ASN A 215 -17.52 3.79 -5.89
CA ASN A 215 -17.13 4.48 -4.66
C ASN A 215 -15.82 5.27 -4.83
N THR A 216 -14.87 4.73 -5.60
CA THR A 216 -13.60 5.42 -5.89
C THR A 216 -13.82 6.71 -6.69
N VAL A 217 -14.76 6.71 -7.63
CA VAL A 217 -15.11 7.92 -8.40
C VAL A 217 -15.66 9.00 -7.47
N ASP A 218 -16.50 8.63 -6.52
CA ASP A 218 -17.18 9.58 -5.61
C ASP A 218 -16.24 10.07 -4.49
N SER A 219 -15.44 9.16 -3.91
CA SER A 219 -14.58 9.47 -2.75
C SER A 219 -13.14 9.82 -3.09
N GLY A 220 -12.70 9.57 -4.33
CA GLY A 220 -11.32 9.77 -4.80
C GLY A 220 -10.38 8.59 -4.54
N SER A 221 -10.72 7.67 -3.65
CA SER A 221 -9.97 6.44 -3.40
C SER A 221 -10.90 5.32 -2.96
N GLY A 222 -10.69 4.11 -3.45
CA GLY A 222 -11.27 2.87 -2.93
C GLY A 222 -10.21 2.14 -2.13
N GLY A 223 -10.48 1.87 -0.85
CA GLY A 223 -9.55 1.20 0.05
C GLY A 223 -9.15 -0.19 -0.43
N PRO A 224 -8.09 -0.73 0.14
CA PRO A 224 -7.66 -2.07 -0.18
C PRO A 224 -8.73 -3.10 0.21
N ILE A 225 -8.95 -4.05 -0.69
CA ILE A 225 -9.92 -5.12 -0.50
C ILE A 225 -9.19 -6.43 -0.60
N LEU A 226 -9.50 -7.29 0.35
CA LEU A 226 -9.11 -8.68 0.29
C LEU A 226 -10.04 -9.40 -0.66
N VAL A 227 -9.51 -9.96 -1.73
CA VAL A 227 -10.29 -10.73 -2.71
C VAL A 227 -9.81 -12.17 -2.66
N ASP A 228 -10.70 -13.08 -2.29
CA ASP A 228 -10.45 -14.51 -2.39
C ASP A 228 -10.52 -14.93 -3.86
N SER A 229 -9.36 -15.24 -4.42
CA SER A 229 -9.19 -15.82 -5.77
C SER A 229 -9.83 -15.10 -6.96
N LEU A 230 -9.00 -14.66 -7.89
CA LEU A 230 -9.44 -14.27 -9.24
C LEU A 230 -9.43 -15.45 -10.25
N LYS A 231 -8.96 -16.62 -9.84
CA LYS A 231 -8.95 -17.83 -10.67
C LYS A 231 -9.80 -18.93 -10.07
N PRO A 232 -10.55 -19.68 -10.86
CA PRO A 232 -11.50 -20.69 -10.38
C PRO A 232 -10.89 -21.83 -9.53
N ASN A 233 -9.58 -22.01 -9.51
CA ASN A 233 -8.90 -23.14 -8.86
C ASN A 233 -7.70 -22.78 -7.98
N HIS A 234 -7.49 -21.50 -7.69
CA HIS A 234 -6.41 -21.05 -6.78
C HIS A 234 -6.98 -20.16 -5.69
N VAL A 235 -6.73 -20.52 -4.45
CA VAL A 235 -7.00 -19.67 -3.27
C VAL A 235 -5.91 -18.63 -3.18
N ASP A 236 -5.92 -17.65 -4.07
CA ASP A 236 -5.00 -16.55 -4.04
C ASP A 236 -5.69 -15.37 -3.38
N VAL A 237 -5.18 -14.93 -2.27
CA VAL A 237 -5.68 -13.73 -1.59
C VAL A 237 -5.03 -12.53 -2.28
N LEU A 238 -5.84 -11.70 -2.92
CA LEU A 238 -5.39 -10.55 -3.68
C LEU A 238 -5.76 -9.27 -2.94
N PHE A 239 -4.81 -8.36 -2.92
CA PHE A 239 -5.01 -7.03 -2.38
C PHE A 239 -5.26 -6.07 -3.54
N CYS A 240 -6.40 -5.39 -3.52
CA CYS A 240 -6.77 -4.42 -4.54
C CYS A 240 -6.88 -3.03 -3.93
N GLU A 241 -6.20 -2.07 -4.55
CA GLU A 241 -6.36 -0.66 -4.26
C GLU A 241 -6.78 0.06 -5.53
N LEU A 242 -7.76 0.93 -5.41
CA LEU A 242 -8.27 1.74 -6.50
C LEU A 242 -8.08 3.22 -6.17
N MET A 243 -7.60 3.99 -7.13
CA MET A 243 -7.44 5.44 -7.02
C MET A 243 -8.06 6.11 -8.24
N LYS A 244 -8.75 7.23 -8.02
CA LYS A 244 -9.24 8.07 -9.11
C LYS A 244 -8.06 8.77 -9.77
N GLY A 245 -7.89 8.53 -11.08
CA GLY A 245 -6.93 9.25 -11.91
C GLY A 245 -7.55 10.53 -12.46
N SER A 246 -6.75 11.58 -12.61
CA SER A 246 -7.16 12.79 -13.31
C SER A 246 -6.85 12.66 -14.81
N GLY A 247 -7.88 12.54 -15.62
CA GLY A 247 -7.78 12.53 -17.09
C GLY A 247 -8.65 13.64 -17.70
N SER A 248 -8.25 14.14 -18.86
CA SER A 248 -8.88 15.32 -19.49
C SER A 248 -10.28 15.08 -20.06
N HIS A 249 -10.77 13.84 -20.14
CA HIS A 249 -12.08 13.54 -20.77
C HIS A 249 -12.92 12.46 -20.09
N HIS A 250 -12.36 11.60 -19.22
CA HIS A 250 -13.13 10.59 -18.49
C HIS A 250 -12.50 10.33 -17.12
N ASP A 251 -13.35 10.00 -16.13
CA ASP A 251 -12.88 9.54 -14.83
C ASP A 251 -12.23 8.16 -14.99
N LEU A 252 -10.91 8.12 -14.84
CA LEU A 252 -10.15 6.86 -14.80
C LEU A 252 -10.01 6.39 -13.37
N VAL A 253 -10.18 5.11 -13.16
CA VAL A 253 -9.85 4.45 -11.90
C VAL A 253 -8.64 3.55 -12.13
N VAL A 254 -7.55 3.83 -11.44
CA VAL A 254 -6.32 3.03 -11.50
C VAL A 254 -6.31 2.06 -10.33
N GLY A 255 -6.16 0.79 -10.62
CA GLY A 255 -6.09 -0.28 -9.62
C GLY A 255 -4.74 -0.98 -9.61
N THR A 256 -4.35 -1.42 -8.41
CA THR A 256 -3.20 -2.30 -8.23
C THR A 256 -3.64 -3.58 -7.53
N LEU A 257 -3.16 -4.73 -8.02
CA LEU A 257 -3.37 -6.03 -7.39
C LEU A 257 -2.02 -6.56 -6.89
N MET A 258 -2.04 -7.12 -5.71
CA MET A 258 -0.88 -7.81 -5.13
C MET A 258 -1.30 -9.23 -4.75
N ASP A 259 -0.52 -10.22 -5.20
CA ASP A 259 -0.66 -11.59 -4.72
C ASP A 259 -0.04 -11.68 -3.32
N ILE A 260 -0.88 -11.94 -2.34
CA ILE A 260 -0.46 -12.13 -0.93
C ILE A 260 -0.68 -13.57 -0.45
N THR A 261 -0.88 -14.52 -1.37
CA THR A 261 -1.19 -15.93 -1.07
C THR A 261 -0.18 -16.55 -0.12
N ALA A 262 1.12 -16.35 -0.37
CA ALA A 262 2.17 -16.89 0.49
C ALA A 262 2.08 -16.32 1.92
N MET A 263 1.75 -15.04 2.05
CA MET A 263 1.60 -14.37 3.35
C MET A 263 0.35 -14.85 4.08
N ALA A 264 -0.78 -14.95 3.37
CA ALA A 264 -2.03 -15.45 3.92
C ALA A 264 -1.93 -16.92 4.37
N ASN A 265 -1.26 -17.77 3.60
CA ASN A 265 -1.02 -19.16 3.99
C ASN A 265 -0.13 -19.25 5.23
N ARG A 266 0.91 -18.44 5.31
CA ARG A 266 1.77 -18.41 6.49
C ARG A 266 1.04 -17.94 7.74
N LEU A 267 0.17 -16.96 7.61
CA LEU A 267 -0.67 -16.50 8.71
C LEU A 267 -1.59 -17.62 9.20
N ARG A 268 -2.29 -18.32 8.29
CA ARG A 268 -3.14 -19.47 8.65
C ARG A 268 -2.37 -20.59 9.36
N GLU A 269 -1.15 -20.89 8.92
CA GLU A 269 -0.27 -21.88 9.60
C GLU A 269 0.06 -21.45 11.03
N LEU A 270 0.37 -20.15 11.24
CA LEU A 270 0.67 -19.62 12.56
C LEU A 270 -0.56 -19.62 13.47
N GLU A 271 -1.72 -19.22 12.96
CA GLU A 271 -3.00 -19.28 13.68
C GLU A 271 -3.35 -20.72 14.10
N ALA A 272 -3.19 -21.67 13.19
CA ALA A 272 -3.40 -23.09 13.47
C ALA A 272 -2.45 -23.60 14.55
N ALA A 273 -1.18 -23.21 14.52
CA ALA A 273 -0.18 -23.58 15.52
C ALA A 273 -0.52 -23.00 16.91
N VAL A 274 -0.93 -21.72 16.96
CA VAL A 274 -1.39 -21.06 18.21
C VAL A 274 -2.63 -21.75 18.76
N ALA A 275 -3.61 -22.07 17.91
CA ALA A 275 -4.83 -22.77 18.33
C ALA A 275 -4.54 -24.19 18.85
N ALA A 276 -3.57 -24.89 18.26
CA ALA A 276 -3.13 -26.21 18.72
C ALA A 276 -2.36 -26.12 20.07
N GLY A 277 -1.53 -25.10 20.26
CA GLY A 277 -0.81 -24.88 21.52
C GLY A 277 -1.68 -24.44 22.70
N ARG A 278 -2.90 -23.93 22.46
CA ARG A 278 -3.89 -23.60 23.50
C ARG A 278 -4.73 -24.81 23.95
N ARG A 279 -4.63 -25.95 23.27
CA ARG A 279 -5.36 -27.19 23.61
C ARG A 279 -4.49 -28.22 24.33
N ALA A 280 -3.22 -27.95 24.57
CA ALA A 280 -2.28 -28.70 25.38
C ALA A 280 -2.02 -28.00 26.73
#